data_cc4d5cb2ea271c9ce9632b19045f4239
#
_entry.id   cc4d5cb2ea271c9ce9632b19045f4239
#
_cell.length_a   1.000
_cell.length_b   1.000
_cell.length_c   1.000
_cell.angle_alpha   90.00
_cell.angle_beta   90.00
_cell.angle_gamma   90.00
#
_symmetry.space_group_name_H-M   'P 1'
#
loop_
_entity.id
_entity.type
_entity.pdbx_description
1 polymer ?
#
loop_
_entity_poly.entity_id
_entity_poly.type
_entity_poly.pdbx_seq_one_letter_code
_entity_poly.pdbx_strand_id
1 'polypeptide(L)'
;MTVRLQIFLFAIVFLAVQVSCVSEPAEEFRFLPSDDVPRGKAVVYVYRPPSPLGTVGVCNMNLDSELIGALDAAQYTHLFIEPGKTRFETAGTFHAFVTVNLKVGGEYFIKQTWVLSPAGFRPRIENMTKLKAETDLRRCTFVERPPVLEEE
;
A
#
# COMPACT_ATOMS: atom_id res chain seq x y z
N MET A 1 -25.17 53.09 16.43
CA MET A 1 -24.98 52.62 15.04
C MET A 1 -23.70 51.76 14.86
N THR A 2 -22.82 51.73 15.81
CA THR A 2 -21.50 51.01 15.73
C THR A 2 -21.55 49.50 16.04
N VAL A 3 -22.44 49.06 16.92
CA VAL A 3 -22.51 47.65 17.35
C VAL A 3 -23.05 46.72 16.24
N ARG A 4 -24.00 47.20 15.43
CA ARG A 4 -24.57 46.42 14.31
C ARG A 4 -23.58 46.20 13.16
N LEU A 5 -22.66 47.14 12.95
CA LEU A 5 -21.64 47.04 11.92
C LEU A 5 -20.55 46.01 12.31
N GLN A 6 -20.20 45.93 13.60
CA GLN A 6 -19.23 44.95 14.09
C GLN A 6 -19.74 43.51 13.99
N ILE A 7 -21.02 43.26 14.25
CA ILE A 7 -21.62 41.93 14.12
C ILE A 7 -21.64 41.47 12.66
N PHE A 8 -21.88 42.40 11.72
CA PHE A 8 -21.83 42.08 10.28
C PHE A 8 -20.42 41.72 9.79
N LEU A 9 -19.40 42.42 10.28
CA LEU A 9 -18.02 42.15 9.94
C LEU A 9 -17.56 40.76 10.49
N PHE A 10 -17.98 40.42 11.72
CA PHE A 10 -17.68 39.11 12.31
C PHE A 10 -18.35 37.94 11.55
N ALA A 11 -19.59 38.14 11.06
CA ALA A 11 -20.31 37.15 10.28
C ALA A 11 -19.65 36.88 8.91
N ILE A 12 -19.11 37.91 8.27
CA ILE A 12 -18.42 37.78 6.97
C ILE A 12 -17.07 37.10 7.13
N VAL A 13 -16.33 37.34 8.21
CA VAL A 13 -15.05 36.66 8.49
C VAL A 13 -15.26 35.17 8.82
N PHE A 14 -16.38 34.83 9.49
CA PHE A 14 -16.68 33.41 9.79
C PHE A 14 -17.14 32.62 8.57
N LEU A 15 -17.66 33.26 7.54
CA LEU A 15 -18.08 32.61 6.30
C LEU A 15 -16.92 32.35 5.33
N ALA A 16 -15.78 33.02 5.49
CA ALA A 16 -14.62 32.91 4.62
C ALA A 16 -13.66 31.75 4.99
N VAL A 17 -13.86 31.04 6.11
CA VAL A 17 -12.99 29.97 6.61
C VAL A 17 -13.53 28.57 6.26
N GLN A 18 -14.55 28.48 5.45
CA GLN A 18 -14.94 27.22 4.80
C GLN A 18 -14.01 26.95 3.61
N VAL A 19 -12.69 26.94 3.85
CA VAL A 19 -11.77 26.33 2.92
C VAL A 19 -12.06 24.84 2.99
N SER A 20 -12.92 24.40 2.08
CA SER A 20 -13.14 23.00 1.82
C SER A 20 -11.79 22.36 1.56
N CYS A 21 -11.30 21.51 2.48
CA CYS A 21 -10.35 20.49 2.11
C CYS A 21 -11.08 19.63 1.06
N VAL A 22 -10.93 19.98 -0.19
CA VAL A 22 -11.21 19.09 -1.30
C VAL A 22 -10.16 18.01 -1.18
N SER A 23 -10.50 16.92 -0.49
CA SER A 23 -9.75 15.68 -0.57
C SER A 23 -9.81 15.31 -2.04
N GLU A 24 -8.67 15.31 -2.73
CA GLU A 24 -8.62 14.69 -4.05
C GLU A 24 -9.23 13.30 -3.92
N PRO A 25 -10.17 12.92 -4.80
CA PRO A 25 -10.74 11.59 -4.76
C PRO A 25 -9.56 10.61 -4.87
N ALA A 26 -9.48 9.67 -3.93
CA ALA A 26 -8.46 8.63 -3.96
C ALA A 26 -8.49 7.99 -5.34
N GLU A 27 -7.36 8.01 -6.05
CA GLU A 27 -7.27 7.50 -7.40
C GLU A 27 -7.73 6.04 -7.41
N GLU A 28 -8.79 5.76 -8.18
CA GLU A 28 -9.34 4.40 -8.25
C GLU A 28 -8.27 3.46 -8.77
N PHE A 29 -8.02 2.35 -8.06
CA PHE A 29 -7.05 1.35 -8.47
C PHE A 29 -7.30 0.90 -9.91
N ARG A 30 -6.23 0.94 -10.72
CA ARG A 30 -6.19 0.40 -12.08
C ARG A 30 -4.93 -0.41 -12.26
N PHE A 31 -5.04 -1.53 -12.95
CA PHE A 31 -3.86 -2.27 -13.38
C PHE A 31 -3.06 -1.42 -14.38
N LEU A 32 -1.74 -1.51 -14.29
CA LEU A 32 -0.87 -0.88 -15.26
C LEU A 32 -1.17 -1.46 -16.66
N PRO A 33 -1.30 -0.61 -17.69
CA PRO A 33 -1.31 -1.06 -19.06
C PRO A 33 -0.04 -1.87 -19.37
N SER A 34 -0.17 -2.92 -20.18
CA SER A 34 0.99 -3.75 -20.57
C SER A 34 2.12 -2.95 -21.23
N ASP A 35 1.78 -1.83 -21.88
CA ASP A 35 2.74 -0.97 -22.53
C ASP A 35 3.58 -0.13 -21.56
N ASP A 36 3.09 0.04 -20.33
CA ASP A 36 3.81 0.75 -19.27
C ASP A 36 4.78 -0.18 -18.50
N VAL A 37 4.69 -1.48 -18.72
CA VAL A 37 5.63 -2.44 -18.14
C VAL A 37 6.92 -2.44 -18.97
N PRO A 38 8.09 -2.16 -18.36
CA PRO A 38 9.37 -2.17 -19.08
C PRO A 38 9.61 -3.50 -19.79
N ARG A 39 10.13 -3.45 -21.00
CA ARG A 39 10.42 -4.64 -21.79
C ARG A 39 11.34 -5.60 -21.05
N GLY A 40 10.97 -6.87 -21.06
CA GLY A 40 11.76 -7.93 -20.41
C GLY A 40 11.47 -8.08 -18.91
N LYS A 41 10.69 -7.23 -18.30
CA LYS A 41 10.33 -7.29 -16.87
C LYS A 41 8.99 -7.97 -16.63
N ALA A 42 8.79 -8.39 -15.40
CA ALA A 42 7.48 -8.72 -14.82
C ALA A 42 7.01 -7.54 -13.96
N VAL A 43 5.70 -7.36 -13.83
CA VAL A 43 5.12 -6.46 -12.85
C VAL A 43 4.64 -7.25 -11.64
N VAL A 44 5.02 -6.79 -10.45
CA VAL A 44 4.58 -7.39 -9.18
C VAL A 44 3.91 -6.33 -8.34
N TYR A 45 2.63 -6.53 -8.07
CA TYR A 45 1.86 -5.72 -7.14
C TYR A 45 2.06 -6.29 -5.74
N VAL A 46 2.67 -5.50 -4.87
CA VAL A 46 2.82 -5.83 -3.46
C VAL A 46 1.81 -5.01 -2.69
N TYR A 47 0.98 -5.64 -1.87
CA TYR A 47 -0.10 -4.93 -1.21
C TYR A 47 -0.43 -5.48 0.17
N ARG A 48 -0.95 -4.59 0.99
CA ARG A 48 -1.48 -4.89 2.32
C ARG A 48 -2.92 -4.39 2.38
N PRO A 49 -3.93 -5.27 2.38
CA PRO A 49 -5.32 -4.86 2.40
C PRO A 49 -5.69 -4.17 3.71
N PRO A 50 -6.81 -3.41 3.75
CA PRO A 50 -7.36 -2.91 5.00
C PRO A 50 -7.53 -4.04 6.00
N SER A 51 -7.15 -3.80 7.25
CA SER A 51 -7.28 -4.79 8.33
C SER A 51 -8.20 -4.25 9.43
N PRO A 52 -9.17 -5.03 9.91
CA PRO A 52 -9.99 -4.65 11.06
C PRO A 52 -9.18 -4.59 12.37
N LEU A 53 -8.00 -5.18 12.39
CA LEU A 53 -7.07 -5.15 13.52
C LEU A 53 -6.22 -3.86 13.56
N GLY A 54 -6.53 -2.88 12.69
CA GLY A 54 -5.81 -1.61 12.62
C GLY A 54 -4.37 -1.77 12.14
N THR A 55 -3.51 -0.88 12.59
CA THR A 55 -2.08 -0.83 12.25
C THR A 55 -1.23 -1.82 13.06
N VAL A 56 -1.73 -3.03 13.34
CA VAL A 56 -0.92 -4.02 14.04
C VAL A 56 0.30 -4.36 13.18
N GLY A 57 1.44 -3.87 13.63
CA GLY A 57 2.75 -4.17 13.10
C GLY A 57 2.98 -3.62 11.68
N VAL A 58 3.94 -2.75 11.55
CA VAL A 58 4.57 -2.46 10.26
C VAL A 58 5.67 -3.51 10.09
N CYS A 59 5.75 -4.10 8.91
CA CYS A 59 6.74 -5.11 8.64
C CYS A 59 7.43 -4.75 7.33
N ASN A 60 8.72 -4.54 7.42
CA ASN A 60 9.55 -4.36 6.24
C ASN A 60 9.45 -5.61 5.36
N MET A 61 9.51 -5.40 4.07
CA MET A 61 9.54 -6.47 3.09
C MET A 61 10.88 -6.48 2.37
N ASN A 62 11.44 -7.67 2.21
CA ASN A 62 12.64 -7.91 1.43
C ASN A 62 12.28 -8.64 0.13
N LEU A 63 13.01 -8.31 -0.91
CA LEU A 63 13.04 -8.97 -2.20
C LEU A 63 14.44 -9.58 -2.37
N ASP A 64 14.54 -10.91 -2.39
CA ASP A 64 15.83 -11.62 -2.49
C ASP A 64 16.89 -11.09 -1.50
N SER A 65 16.45 -10.78 -0.25
CA SER A 65 17.22 -10.19 0.84
C SER A 65 17.55 -8.69 0.71
N GLU A 66 17.08 -8.01 -0.33
CA GLU A 66 17.16 -6.57 -0.46
C GLU A 66 15.90 -5.92 0.14
N LEU A 67 16.08 -4.94 0.99
CA LEU A 67 14.97 -4.23 1.64
C LEU A 67 14.25 -3.31 0.65
N ILE A 68 12.96 -3.55 0.41
CA ILE A 68 12.14 -2.74 -0.48
C ILE A 68 11.22 -1.75 0.24
N GLY A 69 11.13 -1.84 1.56
CA GLY A 69 10.34 -0.95 2.42
C GLY A 69 9.15 -1.64 3.07
N ALA A 70 8.30 -0.85 3.72
CA ALA A 70 7.14 -1.31 4.46
C ALA A 70 5.85 -0.67 3.94
N LEU A 71 4.78 -1.46 3.88
CA LEU A 71 3.44 -0.97 3.55
C LEU A 71 2.59 -0.89 4.81
N ASP A 72 1.88 0.21 4.96
CA ASP A 72 0.81 0.33 5.94
C ASP A 72 -0.44 -0.42 5.47
N ALA A 73 -1.41 -0.58 6.39
CA ALA A 73 -2.71 -1.14 6.02
C ALA A 73 -3.39 -0.27 4.95
N ALA A 74 -4.05 -0.91 4.00
CA ALA A 74 -4.68 -0.28 2.85
C ALA A 74 -3.70 0.45 1.91
N GLN A 75 -2.47 -0.06 1.76
CA GLN A 75 -1.50 0.45 0.79
C GLN A 75 -1.06 -0.63 -0.20
N TYR A 76 -0.64 -0.18 -1.37
CA TYR A 76 0.02 -1.03 -2.37
C TYR A 76 1.10 -0.26 -3.13
N THR A 77 2.03 -1.01 -3.69
CA THR A 77 3.03 -0.53 -4.65
C THR A 77 3.16 -1.53 -5.79
N HIS A 78 3.81 -1.14 -6.86
CA HIS A 78 4.20 -2.07 -7.91
C HIS A 78 5.71 -2.00 -8.16
N LEU A 79 6.27 -3.15 -8.52
CA LEU A 79 7.69 -3.35 -8.76
C LEU A 79 7.87 -3.96 -10.15
N PHE A 80 8.89 -3.50 -10.88
CA PHE A 80 9.31 -4.10 -12.14
C PHE A 80 10.54 -4.96 -11.90
N ILE A 81 10.37 -6.27 -11.96
CA ILE A 81 11.38 -7.25 -11.55
C ILE A 81 11.81 -8.09 -12.75
N GLU A 82 13.10 -8.46 -12.78
CA GLU A 82 13.63 -9.38 -13.78
C GLU A 82 12.94 -10.74 -13.67
N PRO A 83 12.70 -11.43 -14.79
CA PRO A 83 12.18 -12.79 -14.78
C PRO A 83 13.12 -13.72 -14.03
N GLY A 84 12.54 -14.68 -13.31
CA GLY A 84 13.32 -15.65 -12.55
C GLY A 84 12.62 -16.06 -11.27
N LYS A 85 13.31 -16.86 -10.48
CA LYS A 85 12.84 -17.30 -9.18
C LYS A 85 13.15 -16.22 -8.16
N THR A 86 12.10 -15.58 -7.62
CA THR A 86 12.19 -14.44 -6.73
C THR A 86 11.52 -14.75 -5.40
N ARG A 87 12.16 -14.37 -4.30
CA ARG A 87 11.66 -14.57 -2.93
C ARG A 87 11.24 -13.25 -2.32
N PHE A 88 9.98 -13.19 -1.91
CA PHE A 88 9.42 -12.11 -1.10
C PHE A 88 9.37 -12.58 0.35
N GLU A 89 9.90 -11.80 1.27
CA GLU A 89 9.94 -12.16 2.69
C GLU A 89 9.73 -10.94 3.59
N THR A 90 9.25 -11.19 4.82
CA THR A 90 9.18 -10.15 5.84
C THR A 90 10.51 -10.07 6.58
N ALA A 91 10.99 -8.84 6.83
CA ALA A 91 12.10 -8.60 7.74
C ALA A 91 11.59 -8.57 9.20
N GLY A 92 12.44 -8.93 10.14
CA GLY A 92 12.16 -8.90 11.58
C GLY A 92 12.08 -10.27 12.23
N THR A 93 11.64 -10.31 13.50
CA THR A 93 11.65 -11.51 14.36
C THR A 93 10.76 -12.65 13.82
N PHE A 94 9.68 -12.33 13.12
CA PHE A 94 8.78 -13.32 12.52
C PHE A 94 8.94 -13.33 11.01
N HIS A 95 9.50 -14.41 10.50
CA HIS A 95 9.72 -14.58 9.07
C HIS A 95 8.53 -15.25 8.41
N ALA A 96 8.02 -14.62 7.36
CA ALA A 96 7.13 -15.24 6.39
C ALA A 96 7.72 -14.99 5.00
N PHE A 97 7.60 -15.95 4.11
CA PHE A 97 8.09 -15.80 2.75
C PHE A 97 7.22 -16.54 1.74
N VAL A 98 7.28 -16.08 0.51
CA VAL A 98 6.75 -16.77 -0.67
C VAL A 98 7.77 -16.68 -1.79
N THR A 99 7.94 -17.75 -2.53
CA THR A 99 8.81 -17.77 -3.71
C THR A 99 7.95 -17.92 -4.95
N VAL A 100 8.19 -17.06 -5.93
CA VAL A 100 7.43 -17.00 -7.18
C VAL A 100 8.39 -17.07 -8.35
N ASN A 101 8.04 -17.84 -9.38
CA ASN A 101 8.79 -17.88 -10.62
C ASN A 101 8.20 -16.88 -11.61
N LEU A 102 8.84 -15.72 -11.71
CA LEU A 102 8.39 -14.60 -12.55
C LEU A 102 8.71 -14.88 -14.01
N LYS A 103 7.77 -14.56 -14.91
CA LYS A 103 7.94 -14.66 -16.36
C LYS A 103 7.91 -13.27 -16.98
N VAL A 104 8.58 -13.11 -18.12
CA VAL A 104 8.54 -11.86 -18.90
C VAL A 104 7.10 -11.47 -19.18
N GLY A 105 6.76 -10.19 -18.92
CA GLY A 105 5.42 -9.66 -19.12
C GLY A 105 4.35 -10.25 -18.19
N GLY A 106 4.73 -11.05 -17.19
CA GLY A 106 3.80 -11.62 -16.23
C GLY A 106 3.36 -10.61 -15.19
N GLU A 107 2.12 -10.76 -14.69
CA GLU A 107 1.56 -10.00 -13.58
C GLU A 107 1.45 -10.89 -12.34
N TYR A 108 1.93 -10.39 -11.19
CA TYR A 108 1.94 -11.14 -9.93
C TYR A 108 1.42 -10.28 -8.80
N PHE A 109 0.83 -10.92 -7.78
CA PHE A 109 0.12 -10.24 -6.70
C PHE A 109 0.54 -10.79 -5.36
N ILE A 110 1.38 -10.07 -4.66
CA ILE A 110 1.95 -10.46 -3.36
C ILE A 110 1.19 -9.76 -2.25
N LYS A 111 0.40 -10.52 -1.52
CA LYS A 111 -0.40 -10.05 -0.40
C LYS A 111 0.36 -10.21 0.91
N GLN A 112 0.46 -9.14 1.68
CA GLN A 112 0.98 -9.15 3.03
C GLN A 112 -0.17 -8.96 4.02
N THR A 113 -0.27 -9.81 5.03
CA THR A 113 -1.28 -9.70 6.11
C THR A 113 -0.68 -10.09 7.45
N TRP A 114 -1.38 -9.71 8.52
CA TRP A 114 -1.12 -10.21 9.86
C TRP A 114 -2.21 -11.19 10.25
N VAL A 115 -1.82 -12.29 10.81
CA VAL A 115 -2.75 -13.31 11.31
C VAL A 115 -2.54 -13.51 12.81
N LEU A 116 -3.64 -13.66 13.54
CA LEU A 116 -3.60 -14.00 14.96
C LEU A 116 -3.27 -15.49 15.11
N SER A 117 -2.27 -15.78 15.91
CA SER A 117 -1.89 -17.15 16.31
C SER A 117 -1.87 -17.25 17.83
N PRO A 118 -1.81 -18.46 18.42
CA PRO A 118 -1.68 -18.63 19.86
C PRO A 118 -0.46 -17.94 20.48
N ALA A 119 0.58 -17.70 19.67
CA ALA A 119 1.81 -16.99 20.07
C ALA A 119 1.79 -15.49 19.72
N GLY A 120 0.62 -14.91 19.40
CA GLY A 120 0.46 -13.51 19.02
C GLY A 120 0.29 -13.31 17.51
N PHE A 121 0.45 -12.06 17.06
CA PHE A 121 0.33 -11.72 15.64
C PHE A 121 1.57 -12.17 14.87
N ARG A 122 1.34 -12.75 13.69
CA ARG A 122 2.40 -13.17 12.77
C ARG A 122 2.15 -12.63 11.37
N PRO A 123 3.20 -12.21 10.66
CA PRO A 123 3.08 -11.83 9.26
C PRO A 123 2.79 -13.06 8.39
N ARG A 124 2.07 -12.84 7.32
CA ARG A 124 1.78 -13.83 6.29
C ARG A 124 1.93 -13.19 4.91
N ILE A 125 2.66 -13.86 4.03
CA ILE A 125 2.83 -13.44 2.64
C ILE A 125 2.26 -14.54 1.73
N GLU A 126 1.48 -14.14 0.73
CA GLU A 126 0.82 -15.06 -0.20
C GLU A 126 0.88 -14.52 -1.62
N ASN A 127 1.10 -15.42 -2.59
CA ASN A 127 0.89 -15.10 -4.00
C ASN A 127 -0.59 -15.34 -4.34
N MET A 128 -1.27 -14.28 -4.77
CA MET A 128 -2.72 -14.27 -5.00
C MET A 128 -3.03 -14.34 -6.49
N THR A 129 -4.22 -14.83 -6.81
CA THR A 129 -4.74 -14.73 -8.18
C THR A 129 -5.20 -13.29 -8.46
N LYS A 130 -5.15 -12.86 -9.75
CA LYS A 130 -5.57 -11.52 -10.17
C LYS A 130 -6.96 -11.14 -9.65
N LEU A 131 -7.93 -12.02 -9.79
CA LEU A 131 -9.31 -11.77 -9.37
C LEU A 131 -9.44 -11.48 -7.86
N LYS A 132 -8.74 -12.24 -7.02
CA LYS A 132 -8.74 -12.02 -5.56
C LYS A 132 -7.98 -10.75 -5.18
N ALA A 133 -6.85 -10.52 -5.82
CA ALA A 133 -6.02 -9.35 -5.58
C ALA A 133 -6.75 -8.05 -5.96
N GLU A 134 -7.45 -8.02 -7.08
CA GLU A 134 -8.20 -6.85 -7.55
C GLU A 134 -9.21 -6.36 -6.51
N THR A 135 -9.95 -7.28 -5.88
CA THR A 135 -10.92 -6.95 -4.83
C THR A 135 -10.27 -6.25 -3.63
N ASP A 136 -9.09 -6.69 -3.25
CA ASP A 136 -8.33 -6.09 -2.16
C ASP A 136 -7.71 -4.75 -2.58
N LEU A 137 -7.09 -4.70 -3.77
CA LEU A 137 -6.37 -3.55 -4.30
C LEU A 137 -7.26 -2.32 -4.52
N ARG A 138 -8.53 -2.51 -4.91
CA ARG A 138 -9.53 -1.43 -5.02
C ARG A 138 -9.77 -0.69 -3.71
N ARG A 139 -9.32 -1.25 -2.59
CA ARG A 139 -9.43 -0.68 -1.24
C ARG A 139 -8.10 -0.18 -0.71
N CYS A 140 -7.06 -0.17 -1.54
CA CYS A 140 -5.72 0.26 -1.21
C CYS A 140 -5.35 1.54 -1.95
N THR A 141 -4.52 2.36 -1.32
CA THR A 141 -3.94 3.56 -1.92
C THR A 141 -2.54 3.26 -2.45
N PHE A 142 -2.21 3.81 -3.60
CA PHE A 142 -0.88 3.66 -4.19
C PHE A 142 0.20 4.40 -3.41
N VAL A 143 1.35 3.77 -3.24
CA VAL A 143 2.56 4.36 -2.67
C VAL A 143 3.71 4.07 -3.63
N GLU A 144 4.30 5.12 -4.19
CA GLU A 144 5.36 5.00 -5.20
C GLU A 144 6.60 4.30 -4.66
N ARG A 145 7.03 4.68 -3.46
CA ARG A 145 8.14 4.01 -2.76
C ARG A 145 7.76 3.84 -1.29
N PRO A 146 7.56 2.62 -0.83
CA PRO A 146 7.32 2.37 0.59
C PRO A 146 8.50 2.89 1.45
N PRO A 147 8.23 3.52 2.59
CA PRO A 147 9.28 3.96 3.49
C PRO A 147 10.07 2.76 4.04
N VAL A 148 11.38 2.91 4.13
CA VAL A 148 12.23 1.96 4.86
C VAL A 148 12.18 2.34 6.33
N LEU A 149 11.74 1.43 7.18
CA LEU A 149 11.78 1.62 8.62
C LEU A 149 13.17 1.19 9.11
N GLU A 150 13.91 2.12 9.67
CA GLU A 150 15.14 1.79 10.40
C GLU A 150 14.72 1.05 11.69
N GLU A 151 15.29 -0.12 11.93
CA GLU A 151 15.12 -0.82 13.21
C GLU A 151 15.94 -0.06 14.26
N GLU A 152 15.26 0.52 15.28
CA GLU A 152 15.88 1.08 16.47
C GLU A 152 16.36 -0.02 17.43
#